data_d8941a1c9541787cc79876fe73240f60
#
_entry.id   d8941a1c9541787cc79876fe73240f60
#
_cell.length_a   1.000
_cell.length_b   1.000
_cell.length_c   1.000
_cell.angle_alpha   90.00
_cell.angle_beta   90.00
_cell.angle_gamma   90.00
#
_symmetry.space_group_name_H-M   'P 1'
#
loop_
_entity.id
_entity.type
_entity.pdbx_description
1 polymer ?
#
loop_
_entity_poly.entity_id
_entity_poly.type
_entity_poly.pdbx_seq_one_letter_code
_entity_poly.pdbx_strand_id
1 'polypeptide(L)'
;ALAGLSHPGPPIQVLLIAENSALARNTPPWISGFADAARHLVVLFPERSRAYPTNSLETLLHHEIAHILFSRAARGRAVPRWFNEGLALAAERPVGLEDRSRLAWILLKHGSTSLEVLENLFRDGRAANQRAYIVSSALVRNLLRTYGDTSAGRILSLLGQDQPFDVAFEAITGELLANAANRFWKRQMTWTLWLPLLTGPSFLWGVITLLALYAIGVHRRRRAEQRMLWVEEEQVVVEPNQPVAVRNTDHSTSGSSYGTH
;
A
#
# COMPACT_ATOMS: atom_id res chain seq x y z
N ALA A 1 -1.80 -6.41 24.19
CA ALA A 1 -2.47 -5.18 23.78
C ALA A 1 -3.80 -5.47 23.08
N LEU A 2 -3.83 -6.23 21.96
CA LEU A 2 -5.03 -6.45 21.13
C LEU A 2 -6.19 -7.14 21.85
N ALA A 3 -5.92 -8.09 22.76
CA ALA A 3 -6.96 -8.77 23.52
C ALA A 3 -7.54 -7.92 24.68
N GLY A 4 -6.87 -6.85 25.09
CA GLY A 4 -7.31 -5.98 26.17
C GLY A 4 -7.36 -6.65 27.56
N LEU A 5 -6.69 -7.79 27.73
CA LEU A 5 -6.67 -8.53 28.97
C LEU A 5 -5.77 -7.82 30.02
N SER A 6 -6.27 -7.63 31.22
CA SER A 6 -5.52 -7.10 32.38
C SER A 6 -4.63 -8.17 33.03
N HIS A 7 -4.99 -9.44 32.89
CA HIS A 7 -4.28 -10.59 33.43
C HIS A 7 -4.10 -11.68 32.37
N PRO A 8 -2.99 -12.41 32.36
CA PRO A 8 -2.70 -13.42 31.35
C PRO A 8 -3.66 -14.63 31.37
N GLY A 9 -4.30 -14.88 32.53
CA GLY A 9 -5.16 -16.04 32.74
C GLY A 9 -4.38 -17.34 33.01
N PRO A 10 -5.05 -18.51 32.93
CA PRO A 10 -4.43 -19.82 33.14
C PRO A 10 -3.28 -20.11 32.20
N PRO A 11 -2.29 -20.94 32.58
CA PRO A 11 -1.24 -21.37 31.68
C PRO A 11 -1.79 -21.98 30.38
N ILE A 12 -1.12 -21.70 29.23
CA ILE A 12 -1.43 -22.31 27.95
C ILE A 12 -0.47 -23.46 27.75
N GLN A 13 -1.03 -24.66 27.51
CA GLN A 13 -0.24 -25.84 27.16
C GLN A 13 0.02 -25.86 25.67
N VAL A 14 1.25 -26.17 25.26
CA VAL A 14 1.64 -26.27 23.85
C VAL A 14 2.12 -27.70 23.59
N LEU A 15 1.49 -28.38 22.66
CA LEU A 15 1.85 -29.72 22.21
C LEU A 15 2.47 -29.63 20.82
N LEU A 16 3.68 -30.13 20.67
CA LEU A 16 4.33 -30.32 19.37
C LEU A 16 4.12 -31.79 18.95
N ILE A 17 3.46 -31.99 17.82
CA ILE A 17 3.03 -33.29 17.35
C ILE A 17 3.88 -33.71 16.14
N ALA A 18 4.56 -34.84 16.24
CA ALA A 18 5.31 -35.43 15.14
C ALA A 18 4.37 -35.95 14.06
N GLU A 19 4.78 -35.88 12.78
CA GLU A 19 3.95 -36.23 11.63
C GLU A 19 3.61 -37.76 11.59
N ASN A 20 4.43 -38.60 12.22
CA ASN A 20 4.20 -40.03 12.33
C ASN A 20 3.20 -40.44 13.43
N SER A 21 2.68 -39.48 14.19
CA SER A 21 1.73 -39.75 15.28
C SER A 21 0.32 -40.11 14.78
N ALA A 22 -0.47 -40.77 15.63
CA ALA A 22 -1.86 -41.05 15.32
C ALA A 22 -2.71 -39.77 15.15
N LEU A 23 -2.42 -38.73 15.92
CA LEU A 23 -3.12 -37.45 15.84
C LEU A 23 -2.83 -36.77 14.49
N ALA A 24 -1.58 -36.75 14.03
CA ALA A 24 -1.23 -36.19 12.75
C ALA A 24 -1.88 -36.90 11.57
N ARG A 25 -1.95 -38.23 11.60
CA ARG A 25 -2.63 -39.04 10.56
C ARG A 25 -4.13 -38.77 10.48
N ASN A 26 -4.76 -38.46 11.61
CA ASN A 26 -6.20 -38.17 11.68
C ASN A 26 -6.54 -36.67 11.47
N THR A 27 -5.52 -35.78 11.39
CA THR A 27 -5.69 -34.36 11.14
C THR A 27 -5.41 -34.06 9.67
N PRO A 28 -6.28 -33.33 8.96
CA PRO A 28 -6.05 -32.96 7.57
C PRO A 28 -4.66 -32.32 7.36
N PRO A 29 -3.92 -32.67 6.29
CA PRO A 29 -2.52 -32.26 6.11
C PRO A 29 -2.32 -30.76 5.91
N TRP A 30 -3.37 -30.01 5.60
CA TRP A 30 -3.32 -28.55 5.50
C TRP A 30 -3.48 -27.83 6.83
N ILE A 31 -3.77 -28.53 7.92
CA ILE A 31 -3.83 -27.96 9.28
C ILE A 31 -2.43 -28.04 9.86
N SER A 32 -1.81 -26.89 10.05
CA SER A 32 -0.47 -26.76 10.65
C SER A 32 -0.52 -26.63 12.17
N GLY A 33 -1.65 -26.20 12.73
CA GLY A 33 -1.90 -26.08 14.16
C GLY A 33 -3.37 -25.78 14.42
N PHE A 34 -3.76 -25.84 15.67
CA PHE A 34 -5.06 -25.39 16.15
C PHE A 34 -5.03 -25.08 17.65
N ALA A 35 -5.91 -24.19 18.08
CA ALA A 35 -6.10 -23.81 19.48
C ALA A 35 -7.43 -24.37 20.01
N ASP A 36 -7.39 -25.02 21.18
CA ASP A 36 -8.56 -25.34 21.99
C ASP A 36 -8.62 -24.36 23.16
N ALA A 37 -9.40 -23.30 22.99
CA ALA A 37 -9.50 -22.25 23.99
C ALA A 37 -10.13 -22.74 25.31
N ALA A 38 -11.05 -23.71 25.27
CA ALA A 38 -11.70 -24.26 26.47
C ALA A 38 -10.71 -25.07 27.32
N ARG A 39 -9.76 -25.75 26.68
CA ARG A 39 -8.71 -26.53 27.37
C ARG A 39 -7.41 -25.76 27.56
N HIS A 40 -7.32 -24.51 27.11
CA HIS A 40 -6.08 -23.72 27.10
C HIS A 40 -4.92 -24.44 26.41
N LEU A 41 -5.20 -25.14 25.29
CA LEU A 41 -4.30 -26.01 24.60
C LEU A 41 -4.04 -25.51 23.18
N VAL A 42 -2.77 -25.47 22.80
CA VAL A 42 -2.30 -25.26 21.43
C VAL A 42 -1.67 -26.56 20.94
N VAL A 43 -2.08 -27.01 19.78
CA VAL A 43 -1.48 -28.17 19.08
C VAL A 43 -0.82 -27.67 17.81
N LEU A 44 0.45 -28.00 17.63
CA LEU A 44 1.24 -27.62 16.45
C LEU A 44 1.84 -28.83 15.76
N PHE A 45 1.86 -28.80 14.44
CA PHE A 45 2.53 -29.78 13.57
C PHE A 45 3.73 -29.09 12.92
N PRO A 46 4.94 -29.15 13.52
CA PRO A 46 6.10 -28.37 13.09
C PRO A 46 6.48 -28.56 11.62
N GLU A 47 6.31 -29.78 11.09
CA GLU A 47 6.64 -30.10 9.70
C GLU A 47 5.69 -29.46 8.68
N ARG A 48 4.49 -29.03 9.11
CA ARG A 48 3.46 -28.36 8.29
C ARG A 48 3.53 -26.84 8.34
N SER A 49 4.35 -26.25 9.23
CA SER A 49 4.34 -24.82 9.56
C SER A 49 4.95 -23.88 8.50
N ARG A 50 5.42 -24.43 7.36
CA ARG A 50 6.08 -23.64 6.29
C ARG A 50 5.13 -23.06 5.23
N ALA A 51 3.84 -23.20 5.41
CA ALA A 51 2.85 -22.74 4.43
C ALA A 51 2.29 -21.35 4.82
N TYR A 52 2.14 -20.47 3.81
CA TYR A 52 1.43 -19.19 4.00
C TYR A 52 0.02 -19.44 4.60
N PRO A 53 -0.46 -18.59 5.54
CA PRO A 53 0.09 -17.28 5.95
C PRO A 53 1.20 -17.35 7.01
N THR A 54 1.37 -18.47 7.72
CA THR A 54 2.31 -18.65 8.83
C THR A 54 3.60 -19.32 8.34
N ASN A 55 4.63 -18.53 8.08
CA ASN A 55 5.86 -19.01 7.43
C ASN A 55 6.87 -19.66 8.40
N SER A 56 6.60 -19.68 9.70
CA SER A 56 7.45 -20.29 10.73
C SER A 56 6.64 -20.87 11.87
N LEU A 57 7.27 -21.76 12.66
CA LEU A 57 6.64 -22.34 13.85
C LEU A 57 6.34 -21.26 14.91
N GLU A 58 7.18 -20.25 15.02
CA GLU A 58 6.99 -19.12 15.95
C GLU A 58 5.76 -18.30 15.58
N THR A 59 5.62 -17.92 14.31
CA THR A 59 4.46 -17.19 13.84
C THR A 59 3.17 -18.00 13.99
N LEU A 60 3.22 -19.30 13.73
CA LEU A 60 2.09 -20.20 13.96
C LEU A 60 1.72 -20.27 15.44
N LEU A 61 2.71 -20.38 16.34
CA LEU A 61 2.47 -20.39 17.78
C LEU A 61 1.81 -19.08 18.25
N HIS A 62 2.30 -17.94 17.79
CA HIS A 62 1.70 -16.63 18.11
C HIS A 62 0.25 -16.55 17.61
N HIS A 63 -0.03 -17.08 16.41
CA HIS A 63 -1.38 -17.13 15.85
C HIS A 63 -2.33 -17.96 16.72
N GLU A 64 -1.93 -19.16 17.09
CA GLU A 64 -2.76 -20.05 17.91
C GLU A 64 -2.94 -19.54 19.35
N ILE A 65 -1.90 -18.96 19.95
CA ILE A 65 -2.03 -18.31 21.28
C ILE A 65 -3.00 -17.13 21.20
N ALA A 66 -2.97 -16.34 20.12
CA ALA A 66 -3.87 -15.21 19.95
C ALA A 66 -5.34 -15.65 20.00
N HIS A 67 -5.72 -16.77 19.39
CA HIS A 67 -7.06 -17.32 19.45
C HIS A 67 -7.51 -17.63 20.90
N ILE A 68 -6.63 -18.20 21.72
CA ILE A 68 -6.93 -18.45 23.14
C ILE A 68 -7.15 -17.12 23.87
N LEU A 69 -6.28 -16.13 23.66
CA LEU A 69 -6.39 -14.84 24.33
C LEU A 69 -7.65 -14.07 23.92
N PHE A 70 -8.05 -14.13 22.65
CA PHE A 70 -9.29 -13.50 22.16
C PHE A 70 -10.53 -14.21 22.72
N SER A 71 -10.51 -15.55 22.78
CA SER A 71 -11.57 -16.32 23.42
C SER A 71 -11.70 -15.96 24.89
N ARG A 72 -10.58 -15.80 25.62
CA ARG A 72 -10.59 -15.33 27.02
C ARG A 72 -11.20 -13.95 27.16
N ALA A 73 -10.82 -13.00 26.30
CA ALA A 73 -11.35 -11.64 26.29
C ALA A 73 -12.86 -11.62 26.02
N ALA A 74 -13.32 -12.47 25.10
CA ALA A 74 -14.74 -12.67 24.80
C ALA A 74 -15.47 -13.63 25.76
N ARG A 75 -14.81 -14.11 26.83
CA ARG A 75 -15.36 -15.08 27.80
C ARG A 75 -15.97 -16.30 27.14
N GLY A 76 -15.33 -16.81 26.09
CA GLY A 76 -15.80 -17.96 25.31
C GLY A 76 -16.97 -17.69 24.37
N ARG A 77 -17.43 -16.45 24.25
CA ARG A 77 -18.48 -16.08 23.31
C ARG A 77 -18.00 -16.15 21.87
N ALA A 78 -18.91 -16.43 20.95
CA ALA A 78 -18.59 -16.52 19.54
C ALA A 78 -18.13 -15.17 18.98
N VAL A 79 -16.96 -15.17 18.36
CA VAL A 79 -16.38 -14.05 17.63
C VAL A 79 -16.53 -14.37 16.15
N PRO A 80 -16.98 -13.43 15.29
CA PRO A 80 -17.02 -13.63 13.84
C PRO A 80 -15.68 -14.12 13.32
N ARG A 81 -15.66 -15.16 12.50
CA ARG A 81 -14.41 -15.82 12.09
C ARG A 81 -13.46 -14.87 11.37
N TRP A 82 -13.98 -14.04 10.48
CA TRP A 82 -13.18 -13.03 9.78
C TRP A 82 -12.46 -12.08 10.75
N PHE A 83 -13.13 -11.70 11.85
CA PHE A 83 -12.55 -10.79 12.84
C PHE A 83 -11.50 -11.51 13.70
N ASN A 84 -11.80 -12.72 14.16
CA ASN A 84 -10.89 -13.54 14.93
C ASN A 84 -9.61 -13.88 14.17
N GLU A 85 -9.73 -14.38 12.94
CA GLU A 85 -8.59 -14.69 12.07
C GLU A 85 -7.79 -13.43 11.68
N GLY A 86 -8.50 -12.34 11.38
CA GLY A 86 -7.86 -11.06 11.08
C GLY A 86 -7.06 -10.50 12.26
N LEU A 87 -7.55 -10.64 13.49
CA LEU A 87 -6.83 -10.25 14.71
C LEU A 87 -5.62 -11.16 14.96
N ALA A 88 -5.76 -12.48 14.78
CA ALA A 88 -4.67 -13.42 14.94
C ALA A 88 -3.51 -13.10 13.99
N LEU A 89 -3.82 -12.84 12.71
CA LEU A 89 -2.83 -12.39 11.73
C LEU A 89 -2.25 -10.99 12.04
N ALA A 90 -3.04 -10.10 12.66
CA ALA A 90 -2.54 -8.80 13.08
C ALA A 90 -1.58 -8.90 14.28
N ALA A 91 -1.80 -9.86 15.17
CA ALA A 91 -0.93 -10.15 16.31
C ALA A 91 0.36 -10.85 15.91
N GLU A 92 0.32 -11.64 14.84
CA GLU A 92 1.41 -12.50 14.39
C GLU A 92 2.59 -11.71 13.80
N ARG A 93 2.32 -10.80 12.85
CA ARG A 93 3.35 -10.08 12.12
C ARG A 93 2.85 -8.79 11.47
N PRO A 94 3.72 -7.83 11.16
CA PRO A 94 3.34 -6.64 10.36
C PRO A 94 2.99 -7.02 8.92
N VAL A 95 2.27 -6.13 8.22
CA VAL A 95 1.91 -6.32 6.80
C VAL A 95 3.13 -6.19 5.91
N GLY A 96 3.42 -7.22 5.13
CA GLY A 96 4.44 -7.20 4.08
C GLY A 96 3.93 -6.68 2.73
N LEU A 97 4.85 -6.50 1.79
CA LEU A 97 4.51 -6.16 0.39
C LEU A 97 3.71 -7.29 -0.27
N GLU A 98 4.00 -8.54 0.09
CA GLU A 98 3.28 -9.71 -0.42
C GLU A 98 1.79 -9.66 -0.06
N ASP A 99 1.45 -9.32 1.18
CA ASP A 99 0.05 -9.21 1.61
C ASP A 99 -0.71 -8.14 0.82
N ARG A 100 -0.04 -7.01 0.58
CA ARG A 100 -0.62 -5.90 -0.20
C ARG A 100 -0.84 -6.28 -1.66
N SER A 101 0.12 -6.97 -2.28
CA SER A 101 0.01 -7.41 -3.66
C SER A 101 -1.06 -8.49 -3.83
N ARG A 102 -1.14 -9.43 -2.89
CA ARG A 102 -2.20 -10.47 -2.86
C ARG A 102 -3.59 -9.84 -2.68
N LEU A 103 -3.74 -8.87 -1.77
CA LEU A 103 -4.99 -8.14 -1.61
C LEU A 103 -5.38 -7.39 -2.89
N ALA A 104 -4.45 -6.66 -3.50
CA ALA A 104 -4.69 -5.93 -4.74
C ALA A 104 -5.15 -6.87 -5.87
N TRP A 105 -4.51 -8.06 -6.00
CA TRP A 105 -4.90 -9.08 -6.95
C TRP A 105 -6.31 -9.63 -6.70
N ILE A 106 -6.66 -9.89 -5.42
CA ILE A 106 -8.00 -10.34 -5.03
C ILE A 106 -9.05 -9.30 -5.40
N LEU A 107 -8.78 -8.02 -5.13
CA LEU A 107 -9.68 -6.92 -5.46
C LEU A 107 -9.88 -6.75 -6.97
N LEU A 108 -8.80 -6.89 -7.74
CA LEU A 108 -8.86 -6.80 -9.19
C LEU A 108 -9.69 -7.93 -9.79
N LYS A 109 -9.56 -9.14 -9.25
CA LYS A 109 -10.24 -10.35 -9.79
C LYS A 109 -11.66 -10.52 -9.28
N HIS A 110 -11.96 -10.16 -8.04
CA HIS A 110 -13.21 -10.50 -7.35
C HIS A 110 -14.00 -9.28 -6.86
N GLY A 111 -13.41 -8.07 -6.92
CA GLY A 111 -14.05 -6.86 -6.41
C GLY A 111 -14.18 -6.83 -4.88
N SER A 112 -15.14 -6.04 -4.40
CA SER A 112 -15.48 -5.96 -2.97
C SER A 112 -16.25 -7.22 -2.53
N THR A 113 -16.08 -7.60 -1.26
CA THR A 113 -16.72 -8.78 -0.67
C THR A 113 -17.53 -8.34 0.55
N SER A 114 -18.81 -8.74 0.66
CA SER A 114 -19.57 -8.50 1.88
C SER A 114 -19.01 -9.33 3.04
N LEU A 115 -19.27 -8.89 4.29
CA LEU A 115 -18.81 -9.63 5.48
C LEU A 115 -19.43 -11.02 5.58
N GLU A 116 -20.66 -11.18 5.13
CA GLU A 116 -21.34 -12.48 5.07
C GLU A 116 -20.66 -13.41 4.07
N VAL A 117 -20.37 -12.93 2.87
CA VAL A 117 -19.63 -13.72 1.87
C VAL A 117 -18.23 -14.03 2.38
N LEU A 118 -17.57 -13.08 3.06
CA LEU A 118 -16.24 -13.29 3.66
C LEU A 118 -16.28 -14.42 4.70
N GLU A 119 -17.30 -14.46 5.54
CA GLU A 119 -17.50 -15.53 6.55
C GLU A 119 -17.68 -16.92 5.88
N ASN A 120 -18.41 -16.96 4.76
CA ASN A 120 -18.63 -18.20 4.02
C ASN A 120 -17.38 -18.69 3.28
N LEU A 121 -16.50 -17.81 2.80
CA LEU A 121 -15.25 -18.17 2.15
C LEU A 121 -14.34 -19.08 3.00
N PHE A 122 -14.46 -19.03 4.33
CA PHE A 122 -13.72 -19.93 5.23
C PHE A 122 -14.16 -21.40 5.13
N ARG A 123 -15.29 -21.68 4.49
CA ARG A 123 -15.86 -23.02 4.31
C ARG A 123 -15.71 -23.56 2.90
N ASP A 124 -15.39 -22.71 1.92
CA ASP A 124 -15.47 -23.00 0.48
C ASP A 124 -14.16 -23.56 -0.11
N GLY A 125 -13.39 -24.27 0.70
CA GLY A 125 -12.17 -24.94 0.26
C GLY A 125 -10.92 -24.04 0.34
N ARG A 126 -9.75 -24.62 -0.02
CA ARG A 126 -8.43 -24.04 0.28
C ARG A 126 -8.20 -22.67 -0.32
N ALA A 127 -8.53 -22.48 -1.61
CA ALA A 127 -8.30 -21.20 -2.29
C ALA A 127 -9.21 -20.07 -1.77
N ALA A 128 -10.47 -20.39 -1.46
CA ALA A 128 -11.41 -19.46 -0.86
C ALA A 128 -10.99 -19.06 0.56
N ASN A 129 -10.59 -20.05 1.35
CA ASN A 129 -10.08 -19.86 2.69
C ASN A 129 -8.84 -18.94 2.70
N GLN A 130 -7.87 -19.14 1.81
CA GLN A 130 -6.71 -18.25 1.68
C GLN A 130 -7.11 -16.81 1.36
N ARG A 131 -8.11 -16.60 0.49
CA ARG A 131 -8.67 -15.27 0.22
C ARG A 131 -9.30 -14.66 1.46
N ALA A 132 -10.05 -15.46 2.22
CA ALA A 132 -10.67 -15.02 3.46
C ALA A 132 -9.62 -14.50 4.45
N TYR A 133 -8.51 -15.20 4.66
CA TYR A 133 -7.41 -14.77 5.53
C TYR A 133 -6.82 -13.42 5.09
N ILE A 134 -6.52 -13.26 3.81
CA ILE A 134 -5.92 -12.01 3.29
C ILE A 134 -6.87 -10.82 3.50
N VAL A 135 -8.15 -10.99 3.15
CA VAL A 135 -9.16 -9.94 3.28
C VAL A 135 -9.42 -9.61 4.74
N SER A 136 -9.56 -10.61 5.61
CA SER A 136 -9.79 -10.44 7.05
C SER A 136 -8.63 -9.70 7.72
N SER A 137 -7.39 -10.09 7.41
CA SER A 137 -6.20 -9.40 7.90
C SER A 137 -6.18 -7.92 7.49
N ALA A 138 -6.46 -7.64 6.22
CA ALA A 138 -6.47 -6.26 5.71
C ALA A 138 -7.58 -5.41 6.35
N LEU A 139 -8.79 -5.98 6.48
CA LEU A 139 -9.93 -5.31 7.09
C LEU A 139 -9.68 -5.01 8.58
N VAL A 140 -9.27 -6.02 9.36
CA VAL A 140 -8.99 -5.85 10.80
C VAL A 140 -7.87 -4.85 11.03
N ARG A 141 -6.77 -4.93 10.28
CA ARG A 141 -5.69 -3.94 10.40
C ARG A 141 -6.13 -2.52 10.03
N ASN A 142 -7.05 -2.39 9.07
CA ASN A 142 -7.65 -1.09 8.78
C ASN A 142 -8.50 -0.58 9.96
N LEU A 143 -9.26 -1.46 10.61
CA LEU A 143 -10.04 -1.13 11.81
C LEU A 143 -9.12 -0.68 12.95
N LEU A 144 -8.07 -1.44 13.25
CA LEU A 144 -7.09 -1.09 14.29
C LEU A 144 -6.42 0.26 14.03
N ARG A 145 -6.04 0.54 12.79
CA ARG A 145 -5.46 1.84 12.41
C ARG A 145 -6.44 3.00 12.53
N THR A 146 -7.73 2.75 12.29
CA THR A 146 -8.76 3.79 12.29
C THR A 146 -9.25 4.11 13.70
N TYR A 147 -9.42 3.08 14.55
CA TYR A 147 -10.05 3.21 15.87
C TYR A 147 -9.07 2.95 17.04
N GLY A 148 -7.81 2.65 16.70
CA GLY A 148 -6.76 2.36 17.68
C GLY A 148 -6.68 0.87 18.06
N ASP A 149 -5.49 0.45 18.48
CA ASP A 149 -5.17 -0.97 18.77
C ASP A 149 -5.97 -1.55 19.94
N THR A 150 -6.46 -0.70 20.85
CA THR A 150 -7.26 -1.12 21.99
C THR A 150 -8.73 -1.38 21.66
N SER A 151 -9.20 -0.93 20.49
CA SER A 151 -10.60 -1.08 20.05
C SER A 151 -11.03 -2.54 19.97
N ALA A 152 -10.16 -3.42 19.48
CA ALA A 152 -10.42 -4.85 19.40
C ALA A 152 -10.69 -5.48 20.77
N GLY A 153 -9.83 -5.22 21.75
CA GLY A 153 -10.02 -5.74 23.11
C GLY A 153 -11.29 -5.23 23.77
N ARG A 154 -11.68 -3.98 23.52
CA ARG A 154 -12.94 -3.41 24.01
C ARG A 154 -14.15 -4.08 23.37
N ILE A 155 -14.13 -4.34 22.06
CA ILE A 155 -15.18 -5.10 21.35
C ILE A 155 -15.29 -6.50 21.95
N LEU A 156 -14.17 -7.24 22.09
CA LEU A 156 -14.16 -8.57 22.66
C LEU A 156 -14.70 -8.59 24.10
N SER A 157 -14.40 -7.57 24.91
CA SER A 157 -14.93 -7.42 26.27
C SER A 157 -16.45 -7.26 26.28
N LEU A 158 -17.03 -6.50 25.35
CA LEU A 158 -18.48 -6.35 25.23
C LEU A 158 -19.16 -7.65 24.74
N LEU A 159 -18.52 -8.39 23.82
CA LEU A 159 -18.99 -9.73 23.48
C LEU A 159 -19.04 -10.64 24.72
N GLY A 160 -18.01 -10.58 25.57
CA GLY A 160 -17.98 -11.30 26.84
C GLY A 160 -19.08 -10.91 27.85
N GLN A 161 -19.77 -9.81 27.57
CA GLN A 161 -20.95 -9.33 28.30
C GLN A 161 -22.28 -9.61 27.56
N ASP A 162 -22.27 -10.56 26.65
CA ASP A 162 -23.42 -10.98 25.83
C ASP A 162 -23.94 -9.93 24.84
N GLN A 163 -23.13 -8.93 24.49
CA GLN A 163 -23.50 -7.99 23.42
C GLN A 163 -23.28 -8.65 22.04
N PRO A 164 -24.21 -8.51 21.08
CA PRO A 164 -23.97 -8.88 19.69
C PRO A 164 -22.75 -8.14 19.10
N PHE A 165 -22.08 -8.77 18.13
CA PHE A 165 -20.83 -8.22 17.59
C PHE A 165 -21.02 -6.84 16.92
N ASP A 166 -22.07 -6.67 16.14
CA ASP A 166 -22.42 -5.41 15.47
C ASP A 166 -22.72 -4.28 16.47
N VAL A 167 -23.45 -4.59 17.55
CA VAL A 167 -23.73 -3.64 18.64
C VAL A 167 -22.45 -3.26 19.39
N ALA A 168 -21.60 -4.27 19.72
CA ALA A 168 -20.33 -4.04 20.38
C ALA A 168 -19.38 -3.21 19.49
N PHE A 169 -19.38 -3.47 18.19
CA PHE A 169 -18.59 -2.73 17.20
C PHE A 169 -19.04 -1.26 17.16
N GLU A 170 -20.35 -1.01 16.98
CA GLU A 170 -20.91 0.34 16.91
C GLU A 170 -20.66 1.13 18.22
N ALA A 171 -20.83 0.50 19.37
CA ALA A 171 -20.60 1.13 20.68
C ALA A 171 -19.13 1.59 20.86
N ILE A 172 -18.16 0.90 20.25
CA ILE A 172 -16.74 1.22 20.39
C ILE A 172 -16.26 2.17 19.30
N THR A 173 -16.78 2.04 18.07
CA THR A 173 -16.30 2.77 16.89
C THR A 173 -17.12 4.00 16.56
N GLY A 174 -18.37 4.08 17.05
CA GLY A 174 -19.32 5.14 16.74
C GLY A 174 -19.94 5.03 15.35
N GLU A 175 -19.74 3.91 14.64
CA GLU A 175 -20.37 3.69 13.32
C GLU A 175 -20.78 2.23 13.11
N LEU A 176 -21.73 2.03 12.21
CA LEU A 176 -22.19 0.71 11.81
C LEU A 176 -21.08 -0.09 11.14
N LEU A 177 -20.97 -1.38 11.46
CA LEU A 177 -20.01 -2.29 10.88
C LEU A 177 -20.03 -2.30 9.34
N ALA A 178 -21.23 -2.25 8.74
CA ALA A 178 -21.40 -2.18 7.28
C ALA A 178 -20.78 -0.92 6.68
N ASN A 179 -20.89 0.22 7.35
CA ASN A 179 -20.31 1.49 6.89
C ASN A 179 -18.78 1.45 6.94
N ALA A 180 -18.21 0.91 8.04
CA ALA A 180 -16.76 0.71 8.18
C ALA A 180 -16.21 -0.20 7.06
N ALA A 181 -16.89 -1.32 6.79
CA ALA A 181 -16.54 -2.23 5.70
C ALA A 181 -16.63 -1.57 4.33
N ASN A 182 -17.71 -0.84 4.04
CA ASN A 182 -17.90 -0.13 2.77
C ASN A 182 -16.83 0.96 2.56
N ARG A 183 -16.46 1.70 3.61
CA ARG A 183 -15.39 2.70 3.57
C ARG A 183 -14.03 2.05 3.28
N PHE A 184 -13.75 0.91 3.91
CA PHE A 184 -12.55 0.13 3.62
C PHE A 184 -12.48 -0.25 2.13
N TRP A 185 -13.55 -0.82 1.58
CA TRP A 185 -13.60 -1.23 0.17
C TRP A 185 -13.44 -0.07 -0.79
N LYS A 186 -14.15 1.04 -0.58
CA LYS A 186 -14.02 2.24 -1.41
C LYS A 186 -12.57 2.73 -1.45
N ARG A 187 -11.91 2.79 -0.29
CA ARG A 187 -10.52 3.22 -0.20
C ARG A 187 -9.57 2.27 -0.91
N GLN A 188 -9.75 0.96 -0.75
CA GLN A 188 -8.89 -0.03 -1.41
C GLN A 188 -9.07 -0.03 -2.93
N MET A 189 -10.31 0.05 -3.42
CA MET A 189 -10.59 0.09 -4.85
C MET A 189 -10.00 1.33 -5.52
N THR A 190 -10.06 2.50 -4.90
CA THR A 190 -9.43 3.71 -5.42
C THR A 190 -7.94 3.50 -5.65
N TRP A 191 -7.21 2.97 -4.68
CA TRP A 191 -5.78 2.68 -4.81
C TRP A 191 -5.48 1.61 -5.88
N THR A 192 -6.30 0.57 -5.96
CA THR A 192 -6.11 -0.52 -6.93
C THR A 192 -6.33 -0.06 -8.37
N LEU A 193 -7.23 0.90 -8.61
CA LEU A 193 -7.48 1.47 -9.94
C LEU A 193 -6.36 2.45 -10.36
N TRP A 194 -5.83 3.24 -9.43
CA TRP A 194 -4.77 4.20 -9.73
C TRP A 194 -3.39 3.54 -9.94
N LEU A 195 -3.10 2.43 -9.25
CA LEU A 195 -1.80 1.76 -9.32
C LEU A 195 -1.45 1.28 -10.75
N PRO A 196 -2.33 0.55 -11.49
CA PRO A 196 -2.07 0.16 -12.87
C PRO A 196 -1.95 1.36 -13.82
N LEU A 197 -2.71 2.43 -13.56
CA LEU A 197 -2.64 3.66 -14.36
C LEU A 197 -1.27 4.33 -14.20
N LEU A 198 -0.72 4.37 -12.99
CA LEU A 198 0.57 4.98 -12.69
C LEU A 198 1.77 4.10 -13.06
N THR A 199 1.62 2.78 -13.06
CA THR A 199 2.69 1.82 -13.39
C THR A 199 2.59 1.27 -14.81
N GLY A 200 1.50 1.58 -15.51
CA GLY A 200 1.27 1.12 -16.88
C GLY A 200 2.25 1.74 -17.89
N PRO A 201 2.58 1.02 -18.98
CA PRO A 201 3.43 1.53 -20.06
C PRO A 201 2.93 2.88 -20.61
N SER A 202 1.61 3.06 -20.67
CA SER A 202 0.98 4.30 -21.14
C SER A 202 1.31 5.51 -20.28
N PHE A 203 1.44 5.36 -18.96
CA PHE A 203 1.86 6.43 -18.06
C PHE A 203 3.33 6.79 -18.29
N LEU A 204 4.20 5.78 -18.39
CA LEU A 204 5.63 5.99 -18.66
C LEU A 204 5.82 6.72 -19.99
N TRP A 205 5.14 6.28 -21.06
CA TRP A 205 5.16 6.97 -22.35
C TRP A 205 4.59 8.38 -22.28
N GLY A 206 3.53 8.60 -21.49
CA GLY A 206 2.97 9.93 -21.24
C GLY A 206 3.98 10.87 -20.59
N VAL A 207 4.68 10.41 -19.55
CA VAL A 207 5.73 11.17 -18.86
C VAL A 207 6.90 11.47 -19.82
N ILE A 208 7.36 10.48 -20.58
CA ILE A 208 8.43 10.67 -21.58
C ILE A 208 8.02 11.72 -22.63
N THR A 209 6.80 11.64 -23.13
CA THR A 209 6.26 12.60 -24.11
C THR A 209 6.20 14.01 -23.53
N LEU A 210 5.73 14.19 -22.30
CA LEU A 210 5.69 15.50 -21.63
C LEU A 210 7.08 16.06 -21.40
N LEU A 211 8.05 15.23 -20.99
CA LEU A 211 9.45 15.65 -20.84
C LEU A 211 10.07 16.04 -22.18
N ALA A 212 9.78 15.31 -23.26
CA ALA A 212 10.25 15.64 -24.61
C ALA A 212 9.65 16.98 -25.09
N LEU A 213 8.35 17.19 -24.91
CA LEU A 213 7.70 18.46 -25.25
C LEU A 213 8.24 19.63 -24.44
N TYR A 214 8.49 19.42 -23.15
CA TYR A 214 9.14 20.41 -22.30
C TYR A 214 10.55 20.74 -22.79
N ALA A 215 11.37 19.73 -23.08
CA ALA A 215 12.72 19.90 -23.60
C ALA A 215 12.71 20.67 -24.95
N ILE A 216 11.79 20.32 -25.86
CA ILE A 216 11.60 21.05 -27.12
C ILE A 216 11.22 22.50 -26.88
N GLY A 217 10.32 22.76 -25.93
CA GLY A 217 9.91 24.12 -25.54
C GLY A 217 11.07 24.95 -25.02
N VAL A 218 11.89 24.39 -24.14
CA VAL A 218 13.11 25.03 -23.62
C VAL A 218 14.12 25.28 -24.72
N HIS A 219 14.35 24.29 -25.61
CA HIS A 219 15.26 24.43 -26.73
C HIS A 219 14.80 25.52 -27.74
N ARG A 220 13.51 25.60 -28.02
CA ARG A 220 12.94 26.64 -28.89
C ARG A 220 13.12 28.04 -28.30
N ARG A 221 12.89 28.20 -26.98
CA ARG A 221 13.13 29.49 -26.28
C ARG A 221 14.59 29.92 -26.34
N ARG A 222 15.53 29.01 -26.04
CA ARG A 222 16.97 29.30 -26.13
C ARG A 222 17.43 29.66 -27.54
N ARG A 223 16.91 28.98 -28.57
CA ARG A 223 17.20 29.30 -29.97
C ARG A 223 16.59 30.64 -30.41
N ALA A 224 15.44 31.05 -29.86
CA ALA A 224 14.84 32.34 -30.12
C ALA A 224 15.69 33.47 -29.52
N GLU A 225 16.17 33.27 -28.28
CA GLU A 225 17.08 34.23 -27.61
C GLU A 225 18.41 34.37 -28.39
N GLN A 226 19.01 33.29 -28.83
CA GLN A 226 20.22 33.28 -29.65
C GLN A 226 20.01 34.02 -30.99
N ARG A 227 18.89 33.84 -31.67
CA ARG A 227 18.57 34.53 -32.92
C ARG A 227 18.40 36.03 -32.71
N MET A 228 17.84 36.48 -31.58
CA MET A 228 17.73 37.90 -31.27
C MET A 228 19.09 38.52 -31.09
N LEU A 229 20.01 37.84 -30.38
CA LEU A 229 21.40 38.33 -30.23
C LEU A 229 22.16 38.42 -31.55
N TRP A 230 21.97 37.46 -32.46
CA TRP A 230 22.60 37.52 -33.80
C TRP A 230 22.05 38.66 -34.68
N VAL A 231 20.75 38.95 -34.59
CA VAL A 231 20.14 40.10 -35.35
C VAL A 231 20.62 41.42 -34.79
N GLU A 232 20.84 41.53 -33.47
CA GLU A 232 21.37 42.74 -32.81
C GLU A 232 22.84 42.96 -33.16
N GLU A 233 23.65 41.92 -33.30
CA GLU A 233 25.05 41.96 -33.69
C GLU A 233 25.19 42.33 -35.18
N GLU A 234 24.30 41.88 -36.06
CA GLU A 234 24.27 42.21 -37.51
C GLU A 234 23.84 43.66 -37.77
N GLN A 235 22.99 44.25 -36.91
CA GLN A 235 22.60 45.65 -37.00
C GLN A 235 23.71 46.61 -36.54
N VAL A 236 24.59 46.19 -35.63
CA VAL A 236 25.73 47.01 -35.16
C VAL A 236 26.84 47.07 -36.24
N VAL A 237 26.96 46.09 -37.12
CA VAL A 237 28.01 46.03 -38.16
C VAL A 237 27.63 46.80 -39.43
N VAL A 238 26.36 47.19 -39.62
CA VAL A 238 25.88 47.93 -40.80
C VAL A 238 25.59 49.41 -40.47
N GLU A 239 26.47 50.11 -39.75
CA GLU A 239 26.49 51.58 -39.83
C GLU A 239 27.35 51.97 -41.03
N PRO A 240 26.78 52.58 -42.09
CA PRO A 240 27.56 53.01 -43.23
C PRO A 240 28.44 54.18 -42.85
N ASN A 241 29.76 54.02 -43.06
CA ASN A 241 30.80 54.97 -43.01
C ASN A 241 30.33 56.34 -43.59
N GLN A 242 30.09 57.34 -42.77
CA GLN A 242 29.76 58.66 -43.20
C GLN A 242 30.96 59.23 -44.01
N PRO A 243 30.78 59.81 -45.23
CA PRO A 243 31.87 60.35 -45.98
C PRO A 243 32.39 61.62 -45.23
N VAL A 244 33.70 61.64 -44.97
CA VAL A 244 34.43 62.74 -44.45
C VAL A 244 34.31 63.88 -45.43
N ALA A 245 33.67 65.04 -45.05
CA ALA A 245 33.60 66.24 -45.80
C ALA A 245 35.04 66.88 -45.90
N VAL A 246 35.60 66.79 -47.10
CA VAL A 246 36.84 67.47 -47.47
C VAL A 246 36.53 68.96 -47.59
N ARG A 247 37.02 69.79 -46.65
CA ARG A 247 36.97 71.28 -46.68
C ARG A 247 38.01 71.77 -47.68
N ASN A 248 37.58 72.23 -48.88
CA ASN A 248 38.42 72.96 -49.79
C ASN A 248 38.79 74.26 -49.15
N THR A 249 40.05 74.55 -48.96
CA THR A 249 40.63 75.88 -48.79
C THR A 249 41.32 76.22 -50.07
N ASP A 250 40.69 77.15 -50.82
CA ASP A 250 41.33 77.87 -51.91
C ASP A 250 42.57 78.60 -51.41
N HIS A 251 43.69 78.44 -52.08
CA HIS A 251 44.71 79.43 -52.25
C HIS A 251 45.33 79.39 -53.63
N SER A 252 45.00 80.38 -54.37
CA SER A 252 45.66 80.85 -55.60
C SER A 252 47.17 81.14 -55.37
N THR A 253 47.97 80.73 -56.29
CA THR A 253 48.86 81.71 -57.05
C THR A 253 49.82 80.93 -57.99
N SER A 254 49.71 81.25 -59.20
CA SER A 254 50.70 81.76 -60.16
C SER A 254 52.01 80.96 -60.33
N GLY A 255 52.24 80.62 -61.57
CA GLY A 255 53.54 80.92 -62.13
C GLY A 255 54.27 79.75 -62.81
N SER A 256 54.31 79.78 -64.12
CA SER A 256 55.51 79.72 -65.00
C SER A 256 56.15 78.30 -65.19
N SER A 257 55.92 77.75 -66.42
CA SER A 257 56.88 77.81 -67.51
C SER A 257 58.04 76.86 -67.52
N TYR A 258 58.26 76.26 -68.75
CA TYR A 258 59.42 75.57 -69.33
C TYR A 258 59.61 74.10 -68.81
N GLY A 259 59.79 73.12 -69.67
CA GLY A 259 60.26 72.99 -71.01
C GLY A 259 60.98 71.68 -71.14
N THR A 260 60.71 70.99 -72.23
CA THR A 260 61.60 70.05 -72.96
C THR A 260 62.36 68.96 -72.19
N HIS A 261 62.15 67.79 -72.41
CA HIS A 261 62.70 66.80 -73.36
C HIS A 261 61.97 65.42 -73.19
#